data_02354514ef82edc00b26a3753fedcc78
#
_entry.id   02354514ef82edc00b26a3753fedcc78
#
_cell.length_a   1.000
_cell.length_b   1.000
_cell.length_c   1.000
_cell.angle_alpha   90.00
_cell.angle_beta   90.00
_cell.angle_gamma   90.00
#
_symmetry.space_group_name_H-M   'P 1'
#
loop_
_entity.id
_entity.type
_entity.pdbx_description
1 polymer ?
#
loop_
_entity_poly.entity_id
_entity_poly.type
_entity_poly.pdbx_seq_one_letter_code
_entity_poly.pdbx_strand_id
1 'polypeptide(L)'
;MNSYTITDACVGCTLCARHCPVKAISGEVRSKHKIDPGRCIRCGLCGKLCPKEAILDESGNKVARTDKKDWLHPAVNTAACVGCSLCVEACPKSCLEIGGPAFHGDIHTVAELKRPESCIGCGLCEKRCPIGAIVMKTNEEPSSFREYREEKNMWLYKAYCRIFQSVLKAGNYFMGYRMPDYIEGPGCIKRMPELLKKDNVNNILLVTGPNITKRGLNRGLMEALDEAGISYTVFNHIGANPTSDMVEEGVKLYHEKGCQAIIAFGGGSPMDCAKGIGARIARPNKSIAQLQGLLKVFKKIPVFYAVPTTAGSGSETTVAAVITDTATHHKAAIMDTHLIPQCAVLDPELTVGLPPFTTACTGMDALSHAVEAYTNHTYNTKLENDLAKQAVKLIYDNLLNAYKDGANIEARQNMQKAAFFAGRAFTRGCVGYVHAVGHTISGLYNIAHGLAMAVILPHVMRQYGPAAYPRLAELADVCGIEGASNAERANRFILWIEDMNREMGLPTCLDMIKEQDIPQMIKWAMKEGNPLYPTPVTWTEADFRKLIDTLRTSK
;
A
#
# COMPACT_ATOMS: atom_id res chain seq x y z
N MET A 1 -59.63 -16.09 -9.16
CA MET A 1 -58.21 -15.67 -9.12
C MET A 1 -57.61 -16.00 -10.48
N ASN A 2 -57.11 -15.01 -11.20
CA ASN A 2 -56.53 -15.23 -12.52
C ASN A 2 -55.26 -16.08 -12.39
N SER A 3 -55.13 -17.12 -13.20
CA SER A 3 -54.00 -18.02 -13.29
C SER A 3 -53.27 -17.82 -14.62
N TYR A 4 -52.07 -18.34 -14.76
CA TYR A 4 -51.41 -18.44 -16.05
C TYR A 4 -52.27 -19.24 -17.05
N THR A 5 -52.28 -18.85 -18.32
CA THR A 5 -53.05 -19.52 -19.36
C THR A 5 -52.17 -19.93 -20.54
N ILE A 6 -52.55 -21.00 -21.25
CA ILE A 6 -51.86 -21.48 -22.44
C ILE A 6 -52.68 -21.12 -23.68
N THR A 7 -52.08 -20.38 -24.60
CA THR A 7 -52.69 -19.94 -25.86
C THR A 7 -52.68 -21.04 -26.91
N ASP A 8 -53.38 -20.79 -28.04
CA ASP A 8 -53.42 -21.71 -29.20
C ASP A 8 -52.07 -21.84 -29.93
N ALA A 9 -51.09 -21.00 -29.62
CA ALA A 9 -49.69 -21.14 -30.08
C ALA A 9 -48.98 -22.36 -29.49
N CYS A 10 -49.60 -23.07 -28.54
CA CYS A 10 -49.03 -24.27 -27.92
C CYS A 10 -48.94 -25.42 -28.91
N VAL A 11 -47.76 -25.96 -29.10
CA VAL A 11 -47.45 -27.11 -29.98
C VAL A 11 -47.43 -28.46 -29.24
N GLY A 12 -47.78 -28.51 -27.97
CA GLY A 12 -47.81 -29.74 -27.17
C GLY A 12 -46.44 -30.38 -26.93
N CYS A 13 -45.35 -29.61 -26.79
CA CYS A 13 -44.01 -30.12 -26.61
C CYS A 13 -43.71 -30.72 -25.21
N THR A 14 -44.68 -30.64 -24.29
CA THR A 14 -44.65 -31.13 -22.89
C THR A 14 -43.61 -30.50 -21.97
N LEU A 15 -42.80 -29.57 -22.44
CA LEU A 15 -41.68 -29.00 -21.67
C LEU A 15 -42.18 -28.33 -20.38
N CYS A 16 -43.22 -27.51 -20.46
CA CYS A 16 -43.84 -26.84 -19.32
C CYS A 16 -44.44 -27.85 -18.31
N ALA A 17 -45.08 -28.93 -18.78
CA ALA A 17 -45.66 -29.95 -17.90
C ALA A 17 -44.61 -30.73 -17.13
N ARG A 18 -43.51 -31.14 -17.80
CA ARG A 18 -42.38 -31.89 -17.18
C ARG A 18 -41.67 -31.09 -16.11
N HIS A 19 -41.58 -29.76 -16.24
CA HIS A 19 -40.83 -28.90 -15.33
C HIS A 19 -41.70 -28.18 -14.29
N CYS A 20 -43.05 -28.31 -14.37
CA CYS A 20 -43.93 -27.70 -13.39
C CYS A 20 -43.69 -28.25 -11.97
N PRO A 21 -43.21 -27.42 -10.99
CA PRO A 21 -42.83 -27.91 -9.67
C PRO A 21 -44.00 -28.48 -8.86
N VAL A 22 -45.24 -28.08 -9.20
CA VAL A 22 -46.47 -28.52 -8.51
C VAL A 22 -47.38 -29.37 -9.42
N LYS A 23 -46.89 -29.80 -10.58
CA LYS A 23 -47.62 -30.63 -11.56
C LYS A 23 -49.01 -30.06 -11.93
N ALA A 24 -49.11 -28.74 -12.05
CA ALA A 24 -50.34 -28.05 -12.40
C ALA A 24 -50.67 -28.05 -13.91
N ILE A 25 -49.81 -28.64 -14.76
CA ILE A 25 -49.96 -28.60 -16.20
C ILE A 25 -50.17 -30.03 -16.73
N SER A 26 -51.26 -30.22 -17.48
CA SER A 26 -51.64 -31.48 -18.10
C SER A 26 -51.90 -31.30 -19.59
N GLY A 27 -51.78 -32.36 -20.36
CA GLY A 27 -51.99 -32.42 -21.81
C GLY A 27 -51.19 -33.53 -22.47
N GLU A 28 -51.60 -33.94 -23.66
CA GLU A 28 -50.92 -34.96 -24.46
C GLU A 28 -49.88 -34.34 -25.41
N VAL A 29 -48.94 -35.16 -25.86
CA VAL A 29 -47.95 -34.77 -26.86
C VAL A 29 -48.63 -34.32 -28.15
N ARG A 30 -48.18 -33.20 -28.71
CA ARG A 30 -48.76 -32.52 -29.89
C ARG A 30 -50.18 -31.96 -29.70
N SER A 31 -50.68 -31.88 -28.46
CA SER A 31 -51.98 -31.25 -28.12
C SER A 31 -51.75 -30.06 -27.22
N LYS A 32 -52.67 -29.08 -27.29
CA LYS A 32 -52.63 -27.91 -26.40
C LYS A 32 -52.78 -28.35 -24.94
N HIS A 33 -51.81 -27.94 -24.11
CA HIS A 33 -51.82 -28.22 -22.67
C HIS A 33 -52.77 -27.26 -21.93
N LYS A 34 -53.15 -27.64 -20.71
CA LYS A 34 -54.02 -26.84 -19.81
C LYS A 34 -53.29 -26.66 -18.46
N ILE A 35 -53.50 -25.50 -17.84
CA ILE A 35 -53.02 -25.21 -16.50
C ILE A 35 -54.21 -25.31 -15.52
N ASP A 36 -54.05 -26.09 -14.47
CA ASP A 36 -55.01 -26.17 -13.37
C ASP A 36 -54.81 -24.93 -12.45
N PRO A 37 -55.77 -24.00 -12.40
CA PRO A 37 -55.63 -22.78 -11.61
C PRO A 37 -55.61 -23.03 -10.09
N GLY A 38 -56.15 -24.17 -9.63
CA GLY A 38 -56.16 -24.54 -8.22
C GLY A 38 -54.80 -25.04 -7.72
N ARG A 39 -53.99 -25.59 -8.64
CA ARG A 39 -52.62 -26.08 -8.33
C ARG A 39 -51.51 -25.09 -8.69
N CYS A 40 -51.78 -24.14 -9.57
CA CYS A 40 -50.80 -23.22 -10.10
C CYS A 40 -50.32 -22.23 -9.03
N ILE A 41 -49.03 -22.28 -8.65
CA ILE A 41 -48.38 -21.36 -7.70
C ILE A 41 -47.87 -20.07 -8.38
N ARG A 42 -48.13 -19.85 -9.66
CA ARG A 42 -47.79 -18.65 -10.45
C ARG A 42 -46.28 -18.36 -10.49
N CYS A 43 -45.46 -19.39 -10.52
CA CYS A 43 -44.00 -19.27 -10.52
C CYS A 43 -43.36 -18.81 -11.86
N GLY A 44 -44.16 -18.74 -12.94
CA GLY A 44 -43.73 -18.26 -14.26
C GLY A 44 -42.83 -19.22 -15.06
N LEU A 45 -42.40 -20.35 -14.48
CA LEU A 45 -41.42 -21.26 -15.10
C LEU A 45 -41.89 -21.79 -16.46
N CYS A 46 -43.21 -22.09 -16.61
CA CYS A 46 -43.79 -22.58 -17.86
C CYS A 46 -43.57 -21.59 -19.01
N GLY A 47 -43.68 -20.27 -18.76
CA GLY A 47 -43.43 -19.21 -19.74
C GLY A 47 -41.97 -19.10 -20.10
N LYS A 48 -41.08 -19.03 -19.10
CA LYS A 48 -39.63 -18.97 -19.31
C LYS A 48 -39.08 -20.12 -20.14
N LEU A 49 -39.68 -21.30 -20.06
CA LEU A 49 -39.28 -22.50 -20.79
C LEU A 49 -39.96 -22.66 -22.16
N CYS A 50 -41.06 -21.95 -22.43
CA CYS A 50 -41.86 -22.18 -23.61
C CYS A 50 -41.18 -21.73 -24.91
N PRO A 51 -40.83 -22.65 -25.83
CA PRO A 51 -40.12 -22.28 -27.06
C PRO A 51 -41.01 -21.52 -28.07
N LYS A 52 -42.34 -21.53 -27.85
CA LYS A 52 -43.34 -20.83 -28.67
C LYS A 52 -43.96 -19.63 -27.96
N GLU A 53 -43.46 -19.31 -26.74
CA GLU A 53 -44.01 -18.22 -25.92
C GLU A 53 -45.54 -18.24 -25.81
N ALA A 54 -46.09 -19.44 -25.71
CA ALA A 54 -47.51 -19.67 -25.69
C ALA A 54 -48.16 -19.51 -24.32
N ILE A 55 -47.48 -18.88 -23.37
CA ILE A 55 -47.97 -18.71 -21.98
C ILE A 55 -48.27 -17.23 -21.73
N LEU A 56 -49.43 -16.96 -21.20
CA LEU A 56 -49.79 -15.64 -20.67
C LEU A 56 -49.77 -15.67 -19.14
N ASP A 57 -49.35 -14.57 -18.54
CA ASP A 57 -49.40 -14.36 -17.09
C ASP A 57 -50.81 -14.08 -16.58
N GLU A 58 -50.95 -13.84 -15.29
CA GLU A 58 -52.23 -13.56 -14.63
C GLU A 58 -52.89 -12.22 -15.07
N SER A 59 -52.10 -11.34 -15.71
CA SER A 59 -52.52 -10.06 -16.28
C SER A 59 -52.82 -10.15 -17.79
N GLY A 60 -52.62 -11.34 -18.39
CA GLY A 60 -52.80 -11.58 -19.81
C GLY A 60 -51.62 -11.18 -20.69
N ASN A 61 -50.48 -10.84 -20.10
CA ASN A 61 -49.27 -10.50 -20.85
C ASN A 61 -48.51 -11.78 -21.24
N LYS A 62 -47.89 -11.73 -22.42
CA LYS A 62 -47.06 -12.82 -22.93
C LYS A 62 -45.80 -12.97 -22.12
N VAL A 63 -45.52 -14.17 -21.60
CA VAL A 63 -44.29 -14.46 -20.89
C VAL A 63 -43.20 -14.85 -21.87
N ALA A 64 -42.20 -14.02 -22.01
CA ALA A 64 -41.04 -14.27 -22.89
C ALA A 64 -40.19 -15.44 -22.40
N ARG A 65 -39.66 -16.21 -23.37
CA ARG A 65 -38.67 -17.23 -23.08
C ARG A 65 -37.40 -16.58 -22.57
N THR A 66 -36.81 -17.15 -21.51
CA THR A 66 -35.56 -16.66 -20.89
C THR A 66 -34.57 -17.80 -20.70
N ASP A 67 -33.33 -17.62 -21.10
CA ASP A 67 -32.28 -18.61 -20.89
C ASP A 67 -31.97 -18.77 -19.40
N LYS A 68 -31.57 -19.98 -18.98
CA LYS A 68 -31.36 -20.28 -17.55
C LYS A 68 -30.27 -19.41 -16.93
N LYS A 69 -29.27 -18.96 -17.70
CA LYS A 69 -28.20 -18.06 -17.26
C LYS A 69 -28.71 -16.66 -16.84
N ASP A 70 -29.88 -16.24 -17.40
CA ASP A 70 -30.47 -14.94 -17.16
C ASP A 70 -31.61 -15.00 -16.11
N TRP A 71 -31.80 -16.14 -15.43
CA TRP A 71 -32.80 -16.25 -14.38
C TRP A 71 -32.37 -15.48 -13.14
N LEU A 72 -33.32 -14.82 -12.51
CA LEU A 72 -33.09 -14.10 -11.27
C LEU A 72 -32.93 -15.08 -10.09
N HIS A 73 -32.02 -14.76 -9.17
CA HIS A 73 -31.78 -15.50 -7.92
C HIS A 73 -32.06 -14.61 -6.71
N PRO A 74 -32.51 -15.19 -5.56
CA PRO A 74 -32.69 -14.42 -4.34
C PRO A 74 -31.36 -13.96 -3.76
N ALA A 75 -31.21 -12.66 -3.54
CA ALA A 75 -30.18 -12.05 -2.72
C ALA A 75 -30.78 -11.70 -1.36
N VAL A 76 -30.22 -12.25 -0.30
CA VAL A 76 -30.69 -12.04 1.08
C VAL A 76 -29.89 -10.94 1.74
N ASN A 77 -30.55 -9.90 2.25
CA ASN A 77 -29.92 -8.92 3.14
C ASN A 77 -29.81 -9.54 4.55
N THR A 78 -28.62 -10.01 4.88
CA THR A 78 -28.34 -10.69 6.16
C THR A 78 -28.52 -9.78 7.37
N ALA A 79 -28.28 -8.47 7.22
CA ALA A 79 -28.48 -7.50 8.31
C ALA A 79 -29.96 -7.27 8.64
N ALA A 80 -30.86 -7.46 7.67
CA ALA A 80 -32.31 -7.30 7.86
C ALA A 80 -33.03 -8.63 8.12
N CYS A 81 -32.43 -9.76 7.74
CA CYS A 81 -33.07 -11.08 7.86
C CYS A 81 -33.16 -11.53 9.33
N VAL A 82 -34.35 -11.93 9.76
CA VAL A 82 -34.61 -12.40 11.12
C VAL A 82 -34.76 -13.93 11.22
N GLY A 83 -34.36 -14.69 10.21
CA GLY A 83 -34.39 -16.16 10.22
C GLY A 83 -35.78 -16.80 10.34
N CYS A 84 -36.87 -16.12 9.94
CA CYS A 84 -38.24 -16.56 10.18
C CYS A 84 -38.71 -17.77 9.32
N SER A 85 -37.88 -18.30 8.45
CA SER A 85 -38.09 -19.49 7.59
C SER A 85 -39.19 -19.35 6.52
N LEU A 86 -39.99 -18.28 6.45
CA LEU A 86 -41.08 -18.14 5.51
C LEU A 86 -40.67 -18.23 4.02
N CYS A 87 -39.47 -17.77 3.70
CA CYS A 87 -38.90 -17.87 2.34
C CYS A 87 -38.45 -19.30 2.02
N VAL A 88 -38.02 -20.07 3.01
CA VAL A 88 -37.61 -21.48 2.88
C VAL A 88 -38.86 -22.32 2.57
N GLU A 89 -39.95 -22.15 3.34
CA GLU A 89 -41.23 -22.82 3.14
C GLU A 89 -41.89 -22.46 1.78
N ALA A 90 -41.74 -21.21 1.35
CA ALA A 90 -42.25 -20.75 0.07
C ALA A 90 -41.49 -21.27 -1.15
N CYS A 91 -40.30 -21.85 -0.98
CA CYS A 91 -39.47 -22.27 -2.09
C CYS A 91 -39.90 -23.64 -2.66
N PRO A 92 -40.50 -23.71 -3.88
CA PRO A 92 -40.98 -24.97 -4.45
C PRO A 92 -39.85 -25.94 -4.88
N LYS A 93 -38.61 -25.50 -4.82
CA LYS A 93 -37.41 -26.28 -5.15
C LYS A 93 -36.48 -26.46 -3.95
N SER A 94 -36.91 -26.04 -2.78
CA SER A 94 -36.12 -26.13 -1.52
C SER A 94 -34.69 -25.61 -1.68
N CYS A 95 -34.51 -24.49 -2.41
CA CYS A 95 -33.20 -23.93 -2.69
C CYS A 95 -32.63 -23.14 -1.50
N LEU A 96 -33.53 -22.68 -0.60
CA LEU A 96 -33.18 -21.86 0.56
C LEU A 96 -33.20 -22.73 1.83
N GLU A 97 -32.27 -22.44 2.75
CA GLU A 97 -32.20 -23.04 4.09
C GLU A 97 -31.89 -21.93 5.10
N ILE A 98 -32.18 -22.16 6.39
CA ILE A 98 -31.68 -21.27 7.44
C ILE A 98 -30.25 -21.69 7.75
N GLY A 99 -29.33 -20.76 7.64
CA GLY A 99 -27.93 -20.97 7.96
C GLY A 99 -27.74 -21.25 9.44
N GLY A 100 -26.74 -22.06 9.78
CA GLY A 100 -26.34 -22.27 11.17
C GLY A 100 -25.64 -21.03 11.74
N PRO A 101 -25.46 -20.96 13.07
CA PRO A 101 -24.75 -19.87 13.72
C PRO A 101 -23.31 -19.80 13.21
N ALA A 102 -22.79 -18.58 13.03
CA ALA A 102 -21.44 -18.35 12.54
C ALA A 102 -20.36 -18.75 13.56
N PHE A 103 -20.69 -18.71 14.86
CA PHE A 103 -19.82 -19.11 15.97
C PHE A 103 -20.66 -19.60 17.17
N HIS A 104 -19.99 -20.26 18.12
CA HIS A 104 -20.66 -20.74 19.33
C HIS A 104 -21.21 -19.58 20.18
N GLY A 105 -22.53 -19.52 20.34
CA GLY A 105 -23.24 -18.43 21.03
C GLY A 105 -23.87 -17.38 20.08
N ASP A 106 -23.70 -17.49 18.76
CA ASP A 106 -24.42 -16.69 17.79
C ASP A 106 -25.89 -17.15 17.71
N ILE A 107 -26.80 -16.25 17.96
CA ILE A 107 -28.25 -16.48 17.86
C ILE A 107 -28.86 -15.91 16.57
N HIS A 108 -28.06 -15.24 15.74
CA HIS A 108 -28.52 -14.58 14.52
C HIS A 108 -28.39 -15.54 13.33
N THR A 109 -29.47 -16.25 13.05
CA THR A 109 -29.57 -17.13 11.89
C THR A 109 -30.32 -16.43 10.74
N VAL A 110 -29.87 -16.63 9.50
CA VAL A 110 -30.41 -15.98 8.30
C VAL A 110 -30.72 -17.00 7.22
N ALA A 111 -31.62 -16.64 6.29
CA ALA A 111 -31.87 -17.47 5.13
C ALA A 111 -30.68 -17.44 4.17
N GLU A 112 -30.33 -18.59 3.62
CA GLU A 112 -29.24 -18.75 2.66
C GLU A 112 -29.70 -19.51 1.42
N LEU A 113 -29.22 -19.13 0.23
CA LEU A 113 -29.43 -19.89 -1.01
C LEU A 113 -28.39 -21.01 -1.11
N LYS A 114 -28.71 -22.20 -0.61
CA LYS A 114 -27.79 -23.35 -0.58
C LYS A 114 -27.69 -24.08 -1.93
N ARG A 115 -28.74 -24.05 -2.76
CA ARG A 115 -28.81 -24.77 -4.05
C ARG A 115 -29.21 -23.82 -5.19
N PRO A 116 -28.29 -22.91 -5.59
CA PRO A 116 -28.57 -21.94 -6.66
C PRO A 116 -28.88 -22.61 -8.00
N GLU A 117 -28.28 -23.76 -8.31
CA GLU A 117 -28.50 -24.50 -9.53
C GLU A 117 -29.92 -25.05 -9.67
N SER A 118 -30.62 -25.24 -8.56
CA SER A 118 -32.03 -25.69 -8.49
C SER A 118 -33.04 -24.54 -8.50
N CYS A 119 -32.58 -23.30 -8.30
CA CYS A 119 -33.43 -22.13 -8.28
C CYS A 119 -34.02 -21.86 -9.66
N ILE A 120 -35.37 -21.67 -9.70
CA ILE A 120 -36.12 -21.40 -10.94
C ILE A 120 -36.44 -19.91 -11.12
N GLY A 121 -35.90 -19.03 -10.25
CA GLY A 121 -36.11 -17.58 -10.34
C GLY A 121 -37.55 -17.15 -10.26
N CYS A 122 -38.37 -17.80 -9.43
CA CYS A 122 -39.81 -17.56 -9.37
C CYS A 122 -40.25 -16.36 -8.52
N GLY A 123 -39.34 -15.81 -7.68
CA GLY A 123 -39.62 -14.67 -6.81
C GLY A 123 -40.57 -14.93 -5.63
N LEU A 124 -40.97 -16.20 -5.37
CA LEU A 124 -41.86 -16.49 -4.24
C LEU A 124 -41.23 -16.20 -2.88
N CYS A 125 -39.95 -16.39 -2.73
CA CYS A 125 -39.19 -16.06 -1.51
C CYS A 125 -39.18 -14.55 -1.23
N GLU A 126 -39.01 -13.71 -2.27
CA GLU A 126 -39.10 -12.25 -2.18
C GLU A 126 -40.51 -11.80 -1.78
N LYS A 127 -41.52 -12.29 -2.48
CA LYS A 127 -42.92 -11.95 -2.21
C LYS A 127 -43.40 -12.41 -0.82
N ARG A 128 -42.79 -13.45 -0.26
CA ARG A 128 -43.19 -14.01 1.05
C ARG A 128 -42.40 -13.40 2.22
N CYS A 129 -41.33 -12.63 1.94
CA CYS A 129 -40.54 -12.00 2.99
C CYS A 129 -41.27 -10.78 3.57
N PRO A 130 -41.72 -10.82 4.85
CA PRO A 130 -42.56 -9.76 5.42
C PRO A 130 -41.82 -8.46 5.67
N ILE A 131 -40.47 -8.53 5.73
CA ILE A 131 -39.58 -7.38 6.02
C ILE A 131 -38.75 -6.94 4.81
N GLY A 132 -39.04 -7.50 3.60
CA GLY A 132 -38.31 -7.13 2.39
C GLY A 132 -36.82 -7.45 2.37
N ALA A 133 -36.39 -8.41 3.19
CA ALA A 133 -34.96 -8.79 3.28
C ALA A 133 -34.46 -9.62 2.09
N ILE A 134 -35.31 -9.92 1.09
CA ILE A 134 -34.95 -10.71 -0.10
C ILE A 134 -35.32 -9.92 -1.34
N VAL A 135 -34.38 -9.79 -2.26
CA VAL A 135 -34.56 -9.15 -3.57
C VAL A 135 -34.07 -10.10 -4.66
N MET A 136 -34.83 -10.22 -5.76
CA MET A 136 -34.44 -11.03 -6.91
C MET A 136 -33.45 -10.26 -7.80
N LYS A 137 -32.24 -10.82 -8.04
CA LYS A 137 -31.19 -10.23 -8.89
C LYS A 137 -30.81 -11.16 -10.05
N THR A 138 -30.28 -10.60 -11.13
CA THR A 138 -29.65 -11.34 -12.24
C THR A 138 -28.33 -11.95 -11.78
N ASN A 139 -27.84 -12.97 -12.50
CA ASN A 139 -26.68 -13.86 -12.26
C ASN A 139 -25.35 -13.23 -11.82
N GLU A 140 -25.35 -12.29 -10.91
CA GLU A 140 -24.25 -12.09 -10.00
C GLU A 140 -24.35 -13.18 -8.93
N GLU A 141 -23.25 -13.88 -8.59
CA GLU A 141 -23.20 -14.82 -7.47
C GLU A 141 -23.96 -14.23 -6.28
N PRO A 142 -24.83 -15.01 -5.59
CA PRO A 142 -25.56 -14.51 -4.42
C PRO A 142 -24.59 -13.79 -3.48
N SER A 143 -24.92 -12.60 -3.04
CA SER A 143 -24.02 -11.73 -2.26
C SER A 143 -23.39 -12.48 -1.08
N SER A 144 -24.12 -13.36 -0.40
CA SER A 144 -23.62 -14.17 0.70
C SER A 144 -22.54 -15.20 0.28
N PHE A 145 -22.61 -15.78 -0.91
CA PHE A 145 -21.59 -16.71 -1.42
C PHE A 145 -20.35 -15.96 -1.92
N ARG A 146 -20.54 -14.78 -2.51
CA ARG A 146 -19.47 -13.91 -2.95
C ARG A 146 -18.72 -13.35 -1.74
N GLU A 147 -19.44 -12.86 -0.74
CA GLU A 147 -18.88 -12.38 0.54
C GLU A 147 -18.13 -13.50 1.27
N TYR A 148 -18.70 -14.70 1.43
CA TYR A 148 -18.04 -15.84 2.06
C TYR A 148 -16.79 -16.29 1.30
N ARG A 149 -16.82 -16.30 -0.03
CA ARG A 149 -15.68 -16.68 -0.88
C ARG A 149 -14.61 -15.60 -0.85
N GLU A 150 -15.03 -14.34 -0.85
CA GLU A 150 -14.14 -13.18 -0.70
C GLU A 150 -13.53 -13.16 0.70
N GLU A 151 -14.28 -13.37 1.76
CA GLU A 151 -13.78 -13.48 3.14
C GLU A 151 -12.81 -14.65 3.32
N LYS A 152 -13.11 -15.84 2.79
CA LYS A 152 -12.22 -17.00 2.84
C LYS A 152 -10.94 -16.78 2.05
N ASN A 153 -11.05 -16.24 0.85
CA ASN A 153 -9.88 -15.87 0.04
C ASN A 153 -9.05 -14.79 0.74
N MET A 154 -9.73 -13.84 1.40
CA MET A 154 -9.12 -12.78 2.18
C MET A 154 -8.36 -13.31 3.40
N TRP A 155 -8.95 -14.23 4.15
CA TRP A 155 -8.26 -14.88 5.27
C TRP A 155 -7.00 -15.62 4.82
N LEU A 156 -7.12 -16.40 3.74
CA LEU A 156 -5.97 -17.10 3.14
C LEU A 156 -4.88 -16.14 2.67
N TYR A 157 -5.26 -15.03 2.05
CA TYR A 157 -4.32 -14.00 1.63
C TYR A 157 -3.60 -13.33 2.82
N LYS A 158 -4.34 -12.97 3.87
CA LYS A 158 -3.75 -12.42 5.10
C LYS A 158 -2.83 -13.43 5.78
N ALA A 159 -3.24 -14.71 5.85
CA ALA A 159 -2.42 -15.79 6.38
C ALA A 159 -1.13 -15.98 5.57
N TYR A 160 -1.21 -15.98 4.23
CA TYR A 160 -0.05 -16.00 3.35
C TYR A 160 0.93 -14.85 3.63
N CYS A 161 0.43 -13.61 3.74
CA CYS A 161 1.27 -12.46 4.06
C CYS A 161 1.98 -12.64 5.41
N ARG A 162 1.29 -13.12 6.44
CA ARG A 162 1.89 -13.34 7.77
C ARG A 162 2.91 -14.47 7.80
N ILE A 163 2.65 -15.56 7.09
CA ILE A 163 3.61 -16.68 6.94
C ILE A 163 4.86 -16.18 6.21
N PHE A 164 4.70 -15.47 5.10
CA PHE A 164 5.81 -14.88 4.35
C PHE A 164 6.66 -13.96 5.24
N GLN A 165 6.03 -13.07 6.01
CA GLN A 165 6.70 -12.17 6.95
C GLN A 165 7.43 -12.94 8.05
N SER A 166 6.88 -14.05 8.54
CA SER A 166 7.53 -14.89 9.56
C SER A 166 8.78 -15.58 9.01
N VAL A 167 8.73 -16.07 7.78
CA VAL A 167 9.89 -16.66 7.09
C VAL A 167 10.96 -15.60 6.85
N LEU A 168 10.55 -14.41 6.37
CA LEU A 168 11.49 -13.31 6.14
C LEU A 168 12.11 -12.79 7.44
N LYS A 169 11.37 -12.76 8.55
CA LYS A 169 11.90 -12.45 9.88
C LYS A 169 13.04 -13.37 10.28
N ALA A 170 12.87 -14.68 10.06
CA ALA A 170 13.93 -15.67 10.31
C ALA A 170 15.15 -15.43 9.41
N GLY A 171 14.91 -15.15 8.12
CA GLY A 171 15.98 -14.78 7.17
C GLY A 171 16.74 -13.52 7.57
N ASN A 172 16.02 -12.49 8.04
CA ASN A 172 16.59 -11.22 8.48
C ASN A 172 17.56 -11.35 9.66
N TYR A 173 17.48 -12.43 10.45
CA TYR A 173 18.43 -12.70 11.52
C TYR A 173 19.84 -12.96 10.99
N PHE A 174 19.97 -13.54 9.81
CA PHE A 174 21.23 -13.86 9.16
C PHE A 174 21.73 -12.75 8.23
N MET A 175 20.91 -11.73 7.98
CA MET A 175 21.33 -10.57 7.19
C MET A 175 22.19 -9.63 8.02
N GLY A 176 23.37 -9.31 7.52
CA GLY A 176 24.34 -8.43 8.19
C GLY A 176 23.92 -6.95 8.14
N TYR A 177 22.77 -6.61 8.72
CA TYR A 177 22.40 -5.20 8.92
C TYR A 177 23.38 -4.53 9.86
N ARG A 178 24.24 -3.67 9.33
CA ARG A 178 25.12 -2.85 10.12
C ARG A 178 24.58 -1.43 10.23
N MET A 179 24.92 -0.74 11.29
CA MET A 179 24.77 0.70 11.38
C MET A 179 26.05 1.32 10.79
N PRO A 180 25.95 2.28 9.83
CA PRO A 180 27.14 3.00 9.40
C PRO A 180 27.73 3.77 10.58
N ASP A 181 29.07 3.93 10.58
CA ASP A 181 29.68 4.92 11.44
C ASP A 181 29.18 6.31 11.05
N TYR A 182 29.21 7.26 11.97
CA TYR A 182 28.89 8.63 11.61
C TYR A 182 29.75 9.64 12.38
N ILE A 183 29.99 10.76 11.76
CA ILE A 183 30.52 11.97 12.38
C ILE A 183 29.49 13.07 12.27
N GLU A 184 29.35 13.88 13.31
CA GLU A 184 28.35 14.93 13.36
C GLU A 184 28.91 16.26 13.91
N GLY A 185 28.26 17.34 13.56
CA GLY A 185 28.53 18.69 14.05
C GLY A 185 28.89 19.68 12.95
N PRO A 186 28.81 20.97 13.25
CA PRO A 186 29.10 22.04 12.27
C PRO A 186 30.51 21.93 11.70
N GLY A 187 30.62 22.00 10.37
CA GLY A 187 31.91 21.90 9.67
C GLY A 187 32.59 20.53 9.71
N CYS A 188 31.90 19.47 10.19
CA CYS A 188 32.49 18.13 10.28
C CYS A 188 32.85 17.54 8.91
N ILE A 189 32.31 18.07 7.82
CA ILE A 189 32.66 17.68 6.43
C ILE A 189 34.16 17.83 6.17
N LYS A 190 34.82 18.79 6.80
CA LYS A 190 36.29 19.03 6.68
C LYS A 190 37.14 17.89 7.24
N ARG A 191 36.53 16.98 8.01
CA ARG A 191 37.20 15.77 8.54
C ARG A 191 37.18 14.59 7.57
N MET A 192 36.53 14.74 6.39
CA MET A 192 36.50 13.67 5.38
C MET A 192 37.87 13.15 4.98
N PRO A 193 38.93 13.98 4.82
CA PRO A 193 40.28 13.48 4.51
C PRO A 193 40.86 12.52 5.57
N GLU A 194 40.50 12.69 6.83
CA GLU A 194 40.92 11.77 7.91
C GLU A 194 40.32 10.38 7.71
N LEU A 195 39.03 10.32 7.35
CA LEU A 195 38.33 9.07 7.08
C LEU A 195 38.91 8.36 5.84
N LEU A 196 39.17 9.11 4.77
CA LEU A 196 39.75 8.57 3.53
C LEU A 196 41.14 8.02 3.74
N LYS A 197 42.00 8.73 4.52
CA LYS A 197 43.36 8.28 4.87
C LYS A 197 43.33 7.00 5.70
N LYS A 198 42.38 6.88 6.65
CA LYS A 198 42.16 5.65 7.43
C LYS A 198 41.86 4.43 6.55
N ASP A 199 41.12 4.65 5.46
CA ASP A 199 40.78 3.60 4.51
C ASP A 199 41.78 3.47 3.34
N ASN A 200 42.94 4.17 3.40
CA ASN A 200 44.00 4.21 2.37
C ASN A 200 43.47 4.68 0.99
N VAL A 201 42.57 5.64 1.00
CA VAL A 201 41.96 6.22 -0.21
C VAL A 201 42.62 7.57 -0.51
N ASN A 202 43.10 7.74 -1.74
CA ASN A 202 43.72 8.98 -2.21
C ASN A 202 43.10 9.52 -3.50
N ASN A 203 42.09 8.85 -4.05
CA ASN A 203 41.34 9.30 -5.23
C ASN A 203 39.90 8.85 -5.16
N ILE A 204 38.93 9.79 -5.28
CA ILE A 204 37.51 9.53 -5.08
C ILE A 204 36.64 10.00 -6.26
N LEU A 205 35.49 9.35 -6.43
CA LEU A 205 34.38 9.86 -7.24
C LEU A 205 33.41 10.60 -6.31
N LEU A 206 33.23 11.92 -6.55
CA LEU A 206 32.25 12.75 -5.84
C LEU A 206 30.94 12.80 -6.63
N VAL A 207 29.94 12.07 -6.22
CA VAL A 207 28.63 11.97 -6.85
C VAL A 207 27.68 12.99 -6.23
N THR A 208 27.18 13.95 -7.02
CA THR A 208 26.37 15.07 -6.52
C THR A 208 25.38 15.58 -7.59
N GLY A 209 24.53 16.53 -7.21
CA GLY A 209 23.62 17.20 -8.14
C GLY A 209 24.14 18.56 -8.65
N PRO A 210 23.69 19.03 -9.83
CA PRO A 210 24.14 20.28 -10.42
C PRO A 210 23.86 21.50 -9.54
N ASN A 211 22.74 21.50 -8.83
CA ASN A 211 22.36 22.59 -7.94
C ASN A 211 23.27 22.71 -6.71
N ILE A 212 23.80 21.59 -6.21
CA ILE A 212 24.73 21.54 -5.09
C ILE A 212 26.05 22.20 -5.49
N THR A 213 26.57 21.80 -6.64
CA THR A 213 27.80 22.38 -7.20
C THR A 213 27.62 23.87 -7.51
N LYS A 214 26.50 24.26 -8.14
CA LYS A 214 26.20 25.66 -8.46
C LYS A 214 26.12 26.57 -7.23
N ARG A 215 25.57 26.04 -6.14
CA ARG A 215 25.48 26.76 -4.84
C ARG A 215 26.78 26.71 -4.03
N GLY A 216 27.75 25.95 -4.45
CA GLY A 216 29.05 25.80 -3.76
C GLY A 216 28.96 25.07 -2.43
N LEU A 217 27.90 24.25 -2.18
CA LEU A 217 27.74 23.51 -0.93
C LEU A 217 28.86 22.48 -0.69
N ASN A 218 29.43 21.96 -1.77
CA ASN A 218 30.54 20.99 -1.72
C ASN A 218 31.93 21.65 -1.66
N ARG A 219 32.01 23.00 -1.62
CA ARG A 219 33.29 23.71 -1.65
C ARG A 219 34.16 23.36 -0.47
N GLY A 220 33.62 23.38 0.75
CA GLY A 220 34.39 23.06 1.96
C GLY A 220 34.97 21.62 1.99
N LEU A 221 34.27 20.67 1.34
CA LEU A 221 34.82 19.32 1.14
C LEU A 221 35.97 19.35 0.13
N MET A 222 35.81 20.03 -1.00
CA MET A 222 36.81 20.07 -2.06
C MET A 222 38.10 20.75 -1.56
N GLU A 223 37.97 21.88 -0.87
CA GLU A 223 39.09 22.57 -0.23
C GLU A 223 39.86 21.67 0.75
N ALA A 224 39.13 20.94 1.61
CA ALA A 224 39.75 19.99 2.55
C ALA A 224 40.46 18.81 1.85
N LEU A 225 39.90 18.33 0.72
CA LEU A 225 40.55 17.29 -0.09
C LEU A 225 41.84 17.81 -0.77
N ASP A 226 41.80 19.04 -1.33
CA ASP A 226 42.95 19.69 -1.96
C ASP A 226 44.10 19.89 -0.94
N GLU A 227 43.80 20.42 0.25
CA GLU A 227 44.76 20.59 1.35
C GLU A 227 45.37 19.27 1.81
N ALA A 228 44.62 18.19 1.74
CA ALA A 228 45.06 16.85 2.13
C ALA A 228 45.82 16.09 1.03
N GLY A 229 45.87 16.64 -0.21
CA GLY A 229 46.46 16.00 -1.37
C GLY A 229 45.67 14.80 -1.90
N ILE A 230 44.34 14.78 -1.68
CA ILE A 230 43.46 13.70 -2.13
C ILE A 230 42.79 14.13 -3.43
N SER A 231 42.98 13.36 -4.50
CA SER A 231 42.38 13.60 -5.81
C SER A 231 40.89 13.29 -5.82
N TYR A 232 40.13 14.06 -6.58
CA TYR A 232 38.72 13.79 -6.74
C TYR A 232 38.23 14.08 -8.17
N THR A 233 37.22 13.35 -8.59
CA THR A 233 36.48 13.59 -9.83
C THR A 233 35.02 13.88 -9.50
N VAL A 234 34.52 15.04 -9.95
CA VAL A 234 33.14 15.45 -9.67
C VAL A 234 32.20 14.89 -10.75
N PHE A 235 31.22 14.11 -10.35
CA PHE A 235 30.10 13.67 -11.17
C PHE A 235 28.81 14.34 -10.68
N ASN A 236 28.38 15.41 -11.34
CA ASN A 236 27.33 16.30 -10.88
C ASN A 236 26.08 16.34 -11.79
N HIS A 237 25.86 15.32 -12.62
CA HIS A 237 24.74 15.27 -13.56
C HIS A 237 23.45 14.67 -12.98
N ILE A 238 23.39 14.45 -11.64
CA ILE A 238 22.27 13.74 -11.01
C ILE A 238 21.07 14.66 -10.84
N GLY A 239 19.99 14.33 -11.56
CA GLY A 239 18.66 14.96 -11.41
C GLY A 239 17.84 14.39 -10.24
N ALA A 240 16.57 14.78 -10.19
CA ALA A 240 15.64 14.37 -9.15
C ALA A 240 15.35 12.85 -9.10
N ASN A 241 15.51 12.14 -10.22
CA ASN A 241 15.30 10.70 -10.32
C ASN A 241 16.51 10.08 -11.02
N PRO A 242 17.41 9.39 -10.33
CA PRO A 242 18.58 8.79 -10.95
C PRO A 242 18.17 7.68 -11.92
N THR A 243 18.84 7.65 -13.08
CA THR A 243 18.57 6.67 -14.13
C THR A 243 19.69 5.66 -14.28
N SER A 244 19.40 4.52 -14.95
CA SER A 244 20.42 3.51 -15.26
C SER A 244 21.58 4.10 -16.09
N ASP A 245 21.31 5.02 -17.00
CA ASP A 245 22.34 5.64 -17.83
C ASP A 245 23.28 6.53 -17.02
N MET A 246 22.74 7.33 -16.08
CA MET A 246 23.55 8.11 -15.14
C MET A 246 24.47 7.21 -14.31
N VAL A 247 23.97 6.04 -13.89
CA VAL A 247 24.78 5.06 -13.16
C VAL A 247 25.92 4.53 -14.05
N GLU A 248 25.64 4.15 -15.30
CA GLU A 248 26.67 3.63 -16.21
C GLU A 248 27.72 4.70 -16.55
N GLU A 249 27.30 5.96 -16.72
CA GLU A 249 28.22 7.09 -16.89
C GLU A 249 29.15 7.25 -15.68
N GLY A 250 28.60 7.20 -14.46
CA GLY A 250 29.38 7.25 -13.22
C GLY A 250 30.35 6.06 -13.07
N VAL A 251 29.94 4.86 -13.46
CA VAL A 251 30.82 3.66 -13.47
C VAL A 251 31.98 3.84 -14.44
N LYS A 252 31.71 4.33 -15.65
CA LYS A 252 32.74 4.62 -16.64
C LYS A 252 33.74 5.64 -16.10
N LEU A 253 33.26 6.74 -15.56
CA LEU A 253 34.10 7.80 -15.01
C LEU A 253 34.94 7.32 -13.82
N TYR A 254 34.38 6.48 -12.92
CA TYR A 254 35.10 5.86 -11.81
C TYR A 254 36.32 5.07 -12.30
N HIS A 255 36.16 4.24 -13.31
CA HIS A 255 37.27 3.44 -13.87
C HIS A 255 38.28 4.27 -14.68
N GLU A 256 37.82 5.19 -15.53
CA GLU A 256 38.68 6.05 -16.34
C GLU A 256 39.61 6.94 -15.48
N LYS A 257 39.10 7.40 -14.35
CA LYS A 257 39.84 8.25 -13.42
C LYS A 257 40.61 7.48 -12.34
N GLY A 258 40.47 6.15 -12.30
CA GLY A 258 41.13 5.31 -11.30
C GLY A 258 40.67 5.60 -9.87
N CYS A 259 39.38 5.94 -9.67
CA CYS A 259 38.84 6.20 -8.34
C CYS A 259 38.86 4.94 -7.47
N GLN A 260 39.05 5.12 -6.15
CA GLN A 260 39.13 4.04 -5.17
C GLN A 260 37.92 3.99 -4.23
N ALA A 261 37.24 5.12 -4.09
CA ALA A 261 36.06 5.26 -3.24
C ALA A 261 35.01 6.15 -3.91
N ILE A 262 33.80 6.15 -3.35
CA ILE A 262 32.69 6.97 -3.78
C ILE A 262 32.23 7.81 -2.59
N ILE A 263 32.07 9.13 -2.80
CA ILE A 263 31.39 10.03 -1.87
C ILE A 263 30.08 10.47 -2.51
N ALA A 264 28.95 10.13 -1.90
CA ALA A 264 27.65 10.66 -2.28
C ALA A 264 27.40 11.96 -1.50
N PHE A 265 27.25 13.08 -2.20
CA PHE A 265 27.02 14.38 -1.59
C PHE A 265 25.69 14.96 -2.08
N GLY A 266 24.68 14.96 -1.21
CA GLY A 266 23.35 15.46 -1.59
C GLY A 266 22.20 14.84 -0.82
N GLY A 267 20.99 14.94 -1.38
CA GLY A 267 19.82 14.23 -0.89
C GLY A 267 19.75 12.79 -1.38
N GLY A 268 18.56 12.18 -1.35
CA GLY A 268 18.34 10.79 -1.75
C GLY A 268 18.84 10.45 -3.16
N SER A 269 18.57 11.30 -4.16
CA SER A 269 18.93 10.98 -5.57
C SER A 269 20.42 10.80 -5.83
N PRO A 270 21.33 11.70 -5.41
CA PRO A 270 22.78 11.46 -5.49
C PRO A 270 23.23 10.22 -4.72
N MET A 271 22.63 9.94 -3.55
CA MET A 271 22.96 8.75 -2.76
C MET A 271 22.54 7.46 -3.47
N ASP A 272 21.33 7.41 -4.02
CA ASP A 272 20.82 6.25 -4.75
C ASP A 272 21.65 5.99 -6.01
N CYS A 273 22.01 7.06 -6.76
CA CYS A 273 22.91 6.95 -7.90
C CYS A 273 24.29 6.38 -7.50
N ALA A 274 24.89 6.91 -6.45
CA ALA A 274 26.19 6.47 -5.94
C ALA A 274 26.18 5.01 -5.48
N LYS A 275 25.10 4.58 -4.80
CA LYS A 275 24.88 3.17 -4.45
C LYS A 275 24.75 2.29 -5.70
N GLY A 276 24.00 2.77 -6.72
CA GLY A 276 23.89 2.11 -8.01
C GLY A 276 25.24 1.94 -8.72
N ILE A 277 26.06 2.98 -8.74
CA ILE A 277 27.44 2.94 -9.27
C ILE A 277 28.24 1.88 -8.51
N GLY A 278 28.22 1.89 -7.17
CA GLY A 278 28.88 0.89 -6.35
C GLY A 278 28.42 -0.54 -6.64
N ALA A 279 27.11 -0.75 -6.79
CA ALA A 279 26.51 -2.04 -7.12
C ALA A 279 26.98 -2.56 -8.50
N ARG A 280 27.03 -1.68 -9.49
CA ARG A 280 27.49 -2.00 -10.86
C ARG A 280 28.99 -2.33 -10.88
N ILE A 281 29.81 -1.58 -10.17
CA ILE A 281 31.24 -1.87 -10.02
C ILE A 281 31.44 -3.25 -9.38
N ALA A 282 30.68 -3.59 -8.34
CA ALA A 282 30.74 -4.89 -7.68
C ALA A 282 30.24 -6.03 -8.59
N ARG A 283 29.33 -5.74 -9.53
CA ARG A 283 28.69 -6.70 -10.44
C ARG A 283 28.76 -6.24 -11.90
N PRO A 284 29.95 -6.18 -12.52
CA PRO A 284 30.12 -5.63 -13.87
C PRO A 284 29.34 -6.37 -14.97
N ASN A 285 28.98 -7.64 -14.73
CA ASN A 285 28.27 -8.48 -15.69
C ASN A 285 26.72 -8.42 -15.52
N LYS A 286 26.18 -7.55 -14.63
CA LYS A 286 24.74 -7.41 -14.40
C LYS A 286 24.31 -5.97 -14.68
N SER A 287 23.25 -5.79 -15.47
CA SER A 287 22.61 -4.48 -15.63
C SER A 287 21.92 -4.01 -14.35
N ILE A 288 21.56 -2.71 -14.27
CA ILE A 288 20.73 -2.17 -13.17
C ILE A 288 19.42 -2.94 -13.04
N ALA A 289 18.74 -3.23 -14.15
CA ALA A 289 17.49 -4.01 -14.14
C ALA A 289 17.68 -5.41 -13.52
N GLN A 290 18.79 -6.07 -13.79
CA GLN A 290 19.12 -7.37 -13.19
C GLN A 290 19.48 -7.29 -11.71
N LEU A 291 19.94 -6.13 -11.23
CA LEU A 291 20.26 -5.89 -9.82
C LEU A 291 19.05 -5.45 -8.99
N GLN A 292 17.96 -4.97 -9.62
CA GLN A 292 16.73 -4.60 -8.93
C GLN A 292 16.14 -5.78 -8.15
N GLY A 293 15.66 -5.52 -6.95
CA GLY A 293 15.11 -6.49 -6.00
C GLY A 293 16.05 -6.78 -4.82
N LEU A 294 15.78 -7.86 -4.10
CA LEU A 294 16.42 -8.19 -2.83
C LEU A 294 17.68 -9.03 -3.04
N LEU A 295 18.81 -8.64 -2.38
CA LEU A 295 20.07 -9.38 -2.28
C LEU A 295 20.71 -9.82 -3.61
N LYS A 296 20.58 -9.02 -4.67
CA LYS A 296 21.14 -9.35 -5.98
C LYS A 296 22.55 -8.85 -6.22
N VAL A 297 23.01 -7.92 -5.39
CA VAL A 297 24.41 -7.45 -5.38
C VAL A 297 25.28 -8.49 -4.67
N PHE A 298 24.99 -8.81 -3.42
CA PHE A 298 25.65 -9.83 -2.60
C PHE A 298 27.17 -9.87 -2.78
N LYS A 299 27.80 -8.68 -2.84
CA LYS A 299 29.23 -8.47 -3.03
C LYS A 299 29.63 -7.09 -2.51
N LYS A 300 30.79 -6.99 -1.87
CA LYS A 300 31.30 -5.73 -1.34
C LYS A 300 31.46 -4.71 -2.47
N ILE A 301 30.87 -3.53 -2.28
CA ILE A 301 31.05 -2.37 -3.15
C ILE A 301 32.32 -1.61 -2.78
N PRO A 302 32.81 -0.68 -3.61
CA PRO A 302 33.90 0.23 -3.22
C PRO A 302 33.61 0.93 -1.89
N VAL A 303 34.66 1.45 -1.23
CA VAL A 303 34.52 2.30 -0.04
C VAL A 303 33.52 3.42 -0.36
N PHE A 304 32.50 3.58 0.51
CA PHE A 304 31.37 4.46 0.24
C PHE A 304 31.03 5.32 1.45
N TYR A 305 31.08 6.65 1.26
CA TYR A 305 30.71 7.65 2.25
C TYR A 305 29.49 8.43 1.80
N ALA A 306 28.62 8.78 2.75
CA ALA A 306 27.39 9.53 2.49
C ALA A 306 27.40 10.87 3.22
N VAL A 307 27.13 11.95 2.49
CA VAL A 307 27.06 13.33 3.01
C VAL A 307 25.68 13.88 2.69
N PRO A 308 24.68 13.74 3.60
CA PRO A 308 23.33 14.24 3.36
C PRO A 308 23.28 15.76 3.43
N THR A 309 22.62 16.37 2.44
CA THR A 309 22.29 17.80 2.44
C THR A 309 20.80 18.05 2.70
N THR A 310 20.06 17.01 3.05
CA THR A 310 18.65 17.03 3.47
C THR A 310 18.48 16.16 4.71
N ALA A 311 17.45 16.43 5.50
CA ALA A 311 17.12 15.66 6.68
C ALA A 311 15.76 14.95 6.48
N GLY A 312 15.74 13.88 5.68
CA GLY A 312 14.50 13.20 5.32
C GLY A 312 14.69 11.73 4.94
N SER A 313 15.21 11.46 3.76
CA SER A 313 15.24 10.12 3.16
C SER A 313 16.00 9.05 3.98
N GLY A 314 16.95 9.46 4.83
CA GLY A 314 17.79 8.52 5.57
C GLY A 314 18.64 7.61 4.68
N SER A 315 18.80 7.93 3.38
CA SER A 315 19.52 7.08 2.42
C SER A 315 20.98 6.84 2.83
N GLU A 316 21.55 7.71 3.65
CA GLU A 316 22.88 7.56 4.26
C GLU A 316 23.00 6.35 5.19
N THR A 317 21.89 5.68 5.53
CA THR A 317 21.89 4.49 6.40
C THR A 317 21.25 3.27 5.78
N THR A 318 20.62 3.41 4.61
CA THR A 318 19.74 2.38 4.06
C THR A 318 20.44 1.38 3.15
N VAL A 319 19.83 0.21 3.04
CA VAL A 319 20.18 -0.88 2.10
C VAL A 319 19.69 -0.60 0.68
N ALA A 320 18.87 0.43 0.47
CA ALA A 320 18.13 0.64 -0.77
C ALA A 320 18.77 1.71 -1.66
N ALA A 321 18.63 1.53 -2.97
CA ALA A 321 18.87 2.53 -4.00
C ALA A 321 17.75 2.45 -5.04
N VAL A 322 16.99 3.53 -5.23
CA VAL A 322 15.87 3.57 -6.17
C VAL A 322 16.32 4.19 -7.47
N ILE A 323 16.32 3.40 -8.55
CA ILE A 323 16.85 3.80 -9.86
C ILE A 323 15.80 3.51 -10.92
N THR A 324 15.61 4.47 -11.83
CA THR A 324 14.74 4.33 -13.00
C THR A 324 15.53 3.69 -14.15
N ASP A 325 15.06 2.54 -14.64
CA ASP A 325 15.60 1.93 -15.84
C ASP A 325 15.15 2.73 -17.08
N THR A 326 16.11 3.23 -17.86
CA THR A 326 15.83 4.10 -19.02
C THR A 326 15.14 3.39 -20.17
N ALA A 327 15.39 2.09 -20.35
CA ALA A 327 14.83 1.31 -21.43
C ALA A 327 13.35 0.96 -21.19
N THR A 328 12.97 0.70 -19.92
CA THR A 328 11.63 0.26 -19.53
C THR A 328 10.81 1.34 -18.83
N HIS A 329 11.41 2.46 -18.45
CA HIS A 329 10.87 3.49 -17.57
C HIS A 329 10.39 2.95 -16.21
N HIS A 330 10.82 1.74 -15.84
CA HIS A 330 10.46 1.11 -14.58
C HIS A 330 11.37 1.62 -13.45
N LYS A 331 10.75 2.23 -12.43
CA LYS A 331 11.44 2.68 -11.22
C LYS A 331 11.38 1.59 -10.17
N ALA A 332 12.52 1.03 -9.77
CA ALA A 332 12.59 -0.03 -8.77
C ALA A 332 13.84 0.09 -7.89
N ALA A 333 13.76 -0.51 -6.71
CA ALA A 333 14.84 -0.48 -5.75
C ALA A 333 15.80 -1.66 -5.93
N ILE A 334 17.11 -1.38 -5.80
CA ILE A 334 18.14 -2.38 -5.49
C ILE A 334 18.23 -2.41 -3.96
N MET A 335 18.05 -3.56 -3.34
CA MET A 335 18.06 -3.72 -1.89
C MET A 335 19.11 -4.74 -1.48
N ASP A 336 20.21 -4.27 -0.88
CA ASP A 336 21.32 -5.14 -0.45
C ASP A 336 22.09 -4.51 0.72
N THR A 337 22.43 -5.31 1.71
CA THR A 337 23.18 -4.82 2.90
C THR A 337 24.58 -4.29 2.57
N HIS A 338 25.15 -4.66 1.42
CA HIS A 338 26.43 -4.13 0.95
C HIS A 338 26.35 -2.67 0.47
N LEU A 339 25.12 -2.13 0.24
CA LEU A 339 24.92 -0.73 -0.16
C LEU A 339 24.93 0.25 1.03
N ILE A 340 24.92 -0.25 2.26
CA ILE A 340 25.02 0.59 3.46
C ILE A 340 26.38 1.30 3.44
N PRO A 341 26.43 2.65 3.55
CA PRO A 341 27.69 3.40 3.62
C PRO A 341 28.60 2.96 4.76
N GLN A 342 29.91 3.11 4.63
CA GLN A 342 30.84 2.92 5.74
C GLN A 342 30.62 3.97 6.82
N CYS A 343 30.51 5.23 6.41
CA CYS A 343 30.30 6.34 7.33
C CYS A 343 29.39 7.39 6.70
N ALA A 344 28.52 7.98 7.53
CA ALA A 344 27.74 9.16 7.20
C ALA A 344 28.34 10.41 7.85
N VAL A 345 28.34 11.53 7.13
CA VAL A 345 28.85 12.82 7.63
C VAL A 345 27.67 13.76 7.77
N LEU A 346 27.24 13.98 9.00
CA LEU A 346 26.06 14.76 9.36
C LEU A 346 26.47 16.20 9.72
N ASP A 347 26.71 17.00 8.70
CA ASP A 347 27.07 18.40 8.84
C ASP A 347 25.84 19.30 8.70
N PRO A 348 25.36 19.92 9.81
CA PRO A 348 24.15 20.74 9.78
C PRO A 348 24.28 21.98 8.90
N GLU A 349 25.48 22.53 8.70
CA GLU A 349 25.72 23.69 7.84
C GLU A 349 25.29 23.41 6.39
N LEU A 350 25.33 22.16 5.94
CA LEU A 350 24.90 21.76 4.60
C LEU A 350 23.37 21.81 4.42
N THR A 351 22.61 21.94 5.50
CA THR A 351 21.14 21.99 5.48
C THR A 351 20.54 23.37 5.76
N VAL A 352 21.36 24.33 6.20
CA VAL A 352 20.92 25.72 6.55
C VAL A 352 20.23 26.41 5.38
N GLY A 353 20.70 26.21 4.15
CA GLY A 353 20.12 26.81 2.95
C GLY A 353 18.88 26.13 2.37
N LEU A 354 18.31 25.14 3.08
CA LEU A 354 17.07 24.47 2.61
C LEU A 354 15.87 25.40 2.76
N PRO A 355 15.03 25.54 1.69
CA PRO A 355 13.77 26.25 1.81
C PRO A 355 12.84 25.67 2.89
N PRO A 356 12.00 26.49 3.54
CA PRO A 356 11.05 26.01 4.56
C PRO A 356 10.17 24.86 4.07
N PHE A 357 9.61 24.95 2.85
CA PHE A 357 8.81 23.88 2.26
C PHE A 357 9.60 22.56 2.12
N THR A 358 10.87 22.63 1.71
CA THR A 358 11.72 21.43 1.61
C THR A 358 12.01 20.87 3.00
N THR A 359 12.26 21.72 3.99
CA THR A 359 12.46 21.32 5.39
C THR A 359 11.21 20.60 5.94
N ALA A 360 10.02 21.14 5.69
CA ALA A 360 8.75 20.51 6.08
C ALA A 360 8.57 19.14 5.43
N CYS A 361 8.69 19.06 4.10
CA CYS A 361 8.51 17.81 3.36
C CYS A 361 9.51 16.73 3.80
N THR A 362 10.81 17.08 3.91
CA THR A 362 11.83 16.09 4.29
C THR A 362 11.71 15.69 5.76
N GLY A 363 11.37 16.62 6.66
CA GLY A 363 11.14 16.29 8.07
C GLY A 363 9.94 15.38 8.28
N MET A 364 8.85 15.59 7.55
CA MET A 364 7.68 14.71 7.59
C MET A 364 7.93 13.36 6.93
N ASP A 365 8.81 13.29 5.94
CA ASP A 365 9.32 12.04 5.37
C ASP A 365 10.07 11.21 6.43
N ALA A 366 11.01 11.85 7.14
CA ALA A 366 11.72 11.20 8.25
C ALA A 366 10.77 10.74 9.37
N LEU A 367 9.73 11.54 9.69
CA LEU A 367 8.70 11.14 10.65
C LEU A 367 7.94 9.91 10.16
N SER A 368 7.55 9.89 8.89
CA SER A 368 6.83 8.76 8.29
C SER A 368 7.68 7.48 8.36
N HIS A 369 8.97 7.56 8.02
CA HIS A 369 9.92 6.47 8.16
C HIS A 369 9.96 5.91 9.59
N ALA A 370 10.12 6.80 10.58
CA ALA A 370 10.21 6.39 11.98
C ALA A 370 8.92 5.77 12.51
N VAL A 371 7.76 6.38 12.20
CA VAL A 371 6.44 5.91 12.65
C VAL A 371 6.08 4.59 12.00
N GLU A 372 6.28 4.44 10.68
CA GLU A 372 6.01 3.17 9.98
C GLU A 372 6.94 2.06 10.46
N ALA A 373 8.25 2.32 10.54
CA ALA A 373 9.20 1.33 11.05
C ALA A 373 8.81 0.88 12.47
N TYR A 374 8.38 1.80 13.34
CA TYR A 374 7.99 1.47 14.70
C TYR A 374 6.69 0.68 14.77
N THR A 375 5.66 1.07 14.04
CA THR A 375 4.36 0.38 14.02
C THR A 375 4.44 -1.00 13.39
N ASN A 376 5.33 -1.21 12.42
CA ASN A 376 5.55 -2.49 11.74
C ASN A 376 6.12 -3.61 12.64
N HIS A 377 6.87 -3.31 13.64
CA HIS A 377 7.51 -4.12 14.68
C HIS A 377 7.97 -5.57 14.37
N THR A 378 7.47 -6.24 13.34
CA THR A 378 7.72 -7.69 13.08
C THR A 378 9.19 -8.02 12.86
N TYR A 379 9.92 -7.18 12.11
CA TYR A 379 11.33 -7.39 11.77
C TYR A 379 12.30 -6.69 12.72
N ASN A 380 11.80 -5.78 13.54
CA ASN A 380 12.62 -4.94 14.41
C ASN A 380 13.28 -5.74 15.53
N THR A 381 14.46 -5.33 15.90
CA THR A 381 15.08 -5.63 17.19
C THR A 381 14.84 -4.47 18.16
N LYS A 382 15.39 -4.58 19.37
CA LYS A 382 15.38 -3.47 20.33
C LYS A 382 16.05 -2.21 19.74
N LEU A 383 17.14 -2.38 18.98
CA LEU A 383 17.86 -1.27 18.37
C LEU A 383 16.97 -0.44 17.42
N GLU A 384 16.30 -1.08 16.47
CA GLU A 384 15.43 -0.39 15.52
C GLU A 384 14.27 0.33 16.24
N ASN A 385 13.68 -0.31 17.25
CA ASN A 385 12.63 0.31 18.05
C ASN A 385 13.12 1.55 18.82
N ASP A 386 14.29 1.46 19.45
CA ASP A 386 14.89 2.56 20.22
C ASP A 386 15.26 3.73 19.28
N LEU A 387 15.82 3.44 18.10
CA LEU A 387 16.18 4.46 17.10
C LEU A 387 14.93 5.14 16.52
N ALA A 388 13.86 4.40 16.23
CA ALA A 388 12.61 4.98 15.76
C ALA A 388 11.99 5.94 16.81
N LYS A 389 11.98 5.55 18.09
CA LYS A 389 11.54 6.41 19.20
C LYS A 389 12.39 7.68 19.30
N GLN A 390 13.70 7.55 19.25
CA GLN A 390 14.61 8.70 19.28
C GLN A 390 14.39 9.63 18.09
N ALA A 391 14.19 9.08 16.88
CA ALA A 391 13.91 9.86 15.69
C ALA A 391 12.61 10.67 15.84
N VAL A 392 11.53 10.03 16.31
CA VAL A 392 10.25 10.71 16.57
C VAL A 392 10.42 11.83 17.58
N LYS A 393 11.14 11.60 18.68
CA LYS A 393 11.39 12.64 19.72
C LYS A 393 12.19 13.82 19.16
N LEU A 394 13.26 13.55 18.41
CA LEU A 394 14.07 14.60 17.79
C LEU A 394 13.23 15.44 16.80
N ILE A 395 12.38 14.80 16.00
CA ILE A 395 11.48 15.51 15.06
C ILE A 395 10.45 16.33 15.82
N TYR A 396 9.84 15.74 16.86
CA TYR A 396 8.87 16.44 17.72
C TYR A 396 9.43 17.75 18.27
N ASP A 397 10.66 17.73 18.78
CA ASP A 397 11.29 18.88 19.43
C ASP A 397 11.85 19.92 18.44
N ASN A 398 12.22 19.50 17.21
CA ASN A 398 13.08 20.33 16.36
C ASN A 398 12.51 20.69 14.99
N LEU A 399 11.54 19.92 14.42
CA LEU A 399 11.10 20.16 13.04
C LEU A 399 10.51 21.56 12.83
N LEU A 400 9.63 22.00 13.72
CA LEU A 400 9.06 23.34 13.64
C LEU A 400 10.11 24.45 13.83
N ASN A 401 11.09 24.22 14.69
CA ASN A 401 12.20 25.17 14.89
C ASN A 401 13.04 25.28 13.62
N ALA A 402 13.42 24.15 13.00
CA ALA A 402 14.16 24.13 11.75
C ALA A 402 13.36 24.70 10.56
N TYR A 403 12.02 24.58 10.59
CA TYR A 403 11.11 25.16 9.60
C TYR A 403 11.01 26.68 9.72
N LYS A 404 10.81 27.20 10.96
CA LYS A 404 10.64 28.62 11.24
C LYS A 404 11.94 29.39 11.16
N ASP A 405 13.03 28.79 11.63
CA ASP A 405 14.39 29.36 11.56
C ASP A 405 15.35 28.35 10.90
N GLY A 406 15.51 28.48 9.59
CA GLY A 406 16.41 27.64 8.80
C GLY A 406 17.90 27.80 9.17
N ALA A 407 18.28 28.86 9.88
CA ALA A 407 19.65 29.11 10.35
C ALA A 407 19.96 28.46 11.71
N ASN A 408 18.96 27.92 12.41
CA ASN A 408 19.13 27.25 13.70
C ASN A 408 19.93 25.95 13.53
N ILE A 409 21.24 26.03 13.77
CA ILE A 409 22.19 24.91 13.58
C ILE A 409 21.83 23.70 14.45
N GLU A 410 21.42 23.92 15.69
CA GLU A 410 21.05 22.84 16.62
C GLU A 410 19.84 22.07 16.10
N ALA A 411 18.77 22.78 15.70
CA ALA A 411 17.59 22.16 15.12
C ALA A 411 17.92 21.41 13.81
N ARG A 412 18.78 21.98 12.96
CA ARG A 412 19.25 21.32 11.74
C ARG A 412 20.03 20.02 12.03
N GLN A 413 20.94 20.05 13.01
CA GLN A 413 21.70 18.87 13.43
C GLN A 413 20.79 17.77 13.97
N ASN A 414 19.83 18.16 14.84
CA ASN A 414 18.88 17.21 15.40
C ASN A 414 17.98 16.61 14.33
N MET A 415 17.58 17.37 13.30
CA MET A 415 16.82 16.84 12.17
C MET A 415 17.62 15.90 11.30
N GLN A 416 18.92 16.16 11.02
CA GLN A 416 19.79 15.21 10.31
C GLN A 416 19.95 13.91 11.11
N LYS A 417 20.17 14.01 12.41
CA LYS A 417 20.28 12.86 13.31
C LYS A 417 18.98 12.05 13.36
N ALA A 418 17.85 12.73 13.37
CA ALA A 418 16.54 12.09 13.31
C ALA A 418 16.33 11.30 12.00
N ALA A 419 16.68 11.91 10.84
CA ALA A 419 16.61 11.24 9.55
C ALA A 419 17.55 10.02 9.48
N PHE A 420 18.76 10.14 10.02
CA PHE A 420 19.71 9.04 10.13
C PHE A 420 19.15 7.88 10.98
N PHE A 421 18.57 8.17 12.15
CA PHE A 421 17.98 7.15 13.02
C PHE A 421 16.73 6.51 12.41
N ALA A 422 15.84 7.32 11.80
CA ALA A 422 14.69 6.83 11.08
C ALA A 422 15.11 5.91 9.91
N GLY A 423 16.12 6.33 9.14
CA GLY A 423 16.70 5.55 8.04
C GLY A 423 17.20 4.19 8.50
N ARG A 424 17.92 4.16 9.63
CA ARG A 424 18.40 2.90 10.19
C ARG A 424 17.25 2.02 10.70
N ALA A 425 16.23 2.62 11.30
CA ALA A 425 15.08 1.88 11.81
C ALA A 425 14.30 1.20 10.67
N PHE A 426 13.95 1.94 9.60
CA PHE A 426 13.19 1.35 8.51
C PHE A 426 14.00 0.44 7.58
N THR A 427 15.31 0.57 7.57
CA THR A 427 16.18 -0.35 6.79
C THR A 427 15.92 -1.82 7.12
N ARG A 428 15.55 -2.12 8.36
CA ARG A 428 15.15 -3.46 8.81
C ARG A 428 13.64 -3.56 9.03
N GLY A 429 13.03 -2.54 9.65
CA GLY A 429 11.61 -2.50 9.98
C GLY A 429 10.69 -2.38 8.78
N CYS A 430 11.22 -2.04 7.63
CA CYS A 430 10.51 -1.63 6.43
C CYS A 430 9.67 -0.35 6.64
N VAL A 431 9.24 0.22 5.55
CA VAL A 431 8.16 1.22 5.49
C VAL A 431 6.81 0.51 5.41
N GLY A 432 5.71 1.23 5.27
CA GLY A 432 4.37 0.66 5.26
C GLY A 432 3.48 1.25 4.14
N TYR A 433 2.18 1.34 4.41
CA TYR A 433 1.22 1.78 3.40
C TYR A 433 1.24 3.29 3.16
N VAL A 434 1.86 4.10 4.05
CA VAL A 434 2.13 5.52 3.77
C VAL A 434 3.03 5.61 2.53
N HIS A 435 4.14 4.88 2.54
CA HIS A 435 5.07 4.86 1.42
C HIS A 435 4.52 4.11 0.20
N ALA A 436 3.87 2.97 0.39
CA ALA A 436 3.31 2.20 -0.72
C ALA A 436 2.30 3.02 -1.55
N VAL A 437 1.44 3.82 -0.90
CA VAL A 437 0.49 4.71 -1.58
C VAL A 437 1.19 5.99 -2.08
N GLY A 438 2.06 6.57 -1.26
CA GLY A 438 2.77 7.82 -1.59
C GLY A 438 3.69 7.68 -2.79
N HIS A 439 4.33 6.54 -3.01
CA HIS A 439 5.13 6.26 -4.21
C HIS A 439 4.26 6.31 -5.47
N THR A 440 3.04 5.78 -5.42
CA THR A 440 2.12 5.83 -6.58
C THR A 440 1.70 7.25 -6.90
N ILE A 441 1.40 8.05 -5.88
CA ILE A 441 0.97 9.44 -6.03
C ILE A 441 2.14 10.30 -6.54
N SER A 442 3.29 10.20 -5.89
CA SER A 442 4.48 10.95 -6.31
C SER A 442 4.91 10.59 -7.73
N GLY A 443 4.78 9.32 -8.14
CA GLY A 443 5.11 8.87 -9.48
C GLY A 443 4.14 9.35 -10.55
N LEU A 444 2.82 9.34 -10.29
CA LEU A 444 1.80 9.73 -11.26
C LEU A 444 1.66 11.25 -11.39
N TYR A 445 1.76 11.97 -10.27
CA TYR A 445 1.44 13.41 -10.23
C TYR A 445 2.67 14.29 -10.05
N ASN A 446 3.87 13.71 -10.01
CA ASN A 446 5.16 14.42 -9.88
C ASN A 446 5.19 15.42 -8.72
N ILE A 447 4.55 15.10 -7.61
CA ILE A 447 4.62 15.90 -6.36
C ILE A 447 5.83 15.50 -5.53
N ALA A 448 6.26 16.40 -4.65
CA ALA A 448 7.36 16.11 -3.73
C ALA A 448 7.04 14.88 -2.86
N HIS A 449 7.96 13.92 -2.79
CA HIS A 449 7.77 12.66 -2.07
C HIS A 449 7.34 12.90 -0.61
N GLY A 450 8.10 13.73 0.13
CA GLY A 450 7.78 14.01 1.52
C GLY A 450 6.46 14.76 1.73
N LEU A 451 5.96 15.49 0.72
CA LEU A 451 4.62 16.08 0.77
C LEU A 451 3.54 14.98 0.76
N ALA A 452 3.70 13.98 -0.12
CA ALA A 452 2.77 12.84 -0.13
C ALA A 452 2.80 12.11 1.22
N MET A 453 4.01 11.86 1.78
CA MET A 453 4.15 11.23 3.09
C MET A 453 3.45 12.02 4.20
N ALA A 454 3.64 13.33 4.24
CA ALA A 454 3.04 14.22 5.24
C ALA A 454 1.50 14.14 5.27
N VAL A 455 0.89 14.15 4.08
CA VAL A 455 -0.58 14.10 3.95
C VAL A 455 -1.11 12.70 4.28
N ILE A 456 -0.44 11.65 3.82
CA ILE A 456 -0.94 10.27 3.93
C ILE A 456 -0.79 9.71 5.35
N LEU A 457 0.29 10.08 6.07
CA LEU A 457 0.65 9.49 7.37
C LEU A 457 -0.50 9.48 8.40
N PRO A 458 -1.16 10.60 8.73
CA PRO A 458 -2.21 10.61 9.74
C PRO A 458 -3.42 9.75 9.33
N HIS A 459 -3.75 9.70 8.04
CA HIS A 459 -4.86 8.92 7.53
C HIS A 459 -4.61 7.41 7.62
N VAL A 460 -3.40 6.96 7.28
CA VAL A 460 -3.00 5.55 7.41
C VAL A 460 -3.01 5.12 8.87
N MET A 461 -2.45 5.93 9.77
CA MET A 461 -2.43 5.62 11.21
C MET A 461 -3.85 5.53 11.79
N ARG A 462 -4.77 6.41 11.40
CA ARG A 462 -6.19 6.30 11.76
C ARG A 462 -6.84 5.03 11.22
N GLN A 463 -6.56 4.68 9.97
CA GLN A 463 -7.17 3.51 9.35
C GLN A 463 -6.64 2.19 9.91
N TYR A 464 -5.42 2.15 10.43
CA TYR A 464 -4.94 0.99 11.20
C TYR A 464 -5.72 0.80 12.51
N GLY A 465 -6.21 1.89 13.10
CA GLY A 465 -7.07 1.87 14.29
C GLY A 465 -6.44 1.12 15.47
N PRO A 466 -7.24 0.32 16.20
CA PRO A 466 -6.79 -0.38 17.41
C PRO A 466 -5.53 -1.22 17.25
N ALA A 467 -5.23 -1.72 16.04
CA ALA A 467 -4.03 -2.50 15.79
C ALA A 467 -2.73 -1.70 15.95
N ALA A 468 -2.78 -0.38 15.71
CA ALA A 468 -1.62 0.51 15.86
C ALA A 468 -1.60 1.26 17.21
N TYR A 469 -2.73 1.34 17.93
CA TYR A 469 -2.84 2.17 19.15
C TYR A 469 -1.76 1.91 20.20
N PRO A 470 -1.40 0.67 20.57
CA PRO A 470 -0.36 0.45 21.58
C PRO A 470 0.98 1.08 21.18
N ARG A 471 1.37 0.92 19.90
CA ARG A 471 2.64 1.44 19.40
C ARG A 471 2.62 2.96 19.23
N LEU A 472 1.52 3.53 18.76
CA LEU A 472 1.35 4.99 18.66
C LEU A 472 1.30 5.65 20.04
N ALA A 473 0.71 4.98 21.06
CA ALA A 473 0.72 5.46 22.43
C ALA A 473 2.13 5.51 23.02
N GLU A 474 2.98 4.52 22.72
CA GLU A 474 4.40 4.56 23.13
C GLU A 474 5.18 5.70 22.45
N LEU A 475 4.84 6.06 21.20
CA LEU A 475 5.41 7.24 20.53
C LEU A 475 4.90 8.55 21.16
N ALA A 476 3.61 8.59 21.54
CA ALA A 476 3.03 9.71 22.28
C ALA A 476 3.76 9.92 23.61
N ASP A 477 4.00 8.85 24.37
CA ASP A 477 4.71 8.90 25.66
C ASP A 477 6.12 9.49 25.52
N VAL A 478 6.86 9.11 24.48
CA VAL A 478 8.20 9.65 24.19
C VAL A 478 8.16 11.16 23.90
N CYS A 479 7.05 11.64 23.32
CA CYS A 479 6.82 13.07 23.04
C CYS A 479 6.22 13.82 24.24
N GLY A 480 5.89 13.14 25.34
CA GLY A 480 5.20 13.76 26.49
C GLY A 480 3.72 14.04 26.22
N ILE A 481 3.11 13.37 25.26
CA ILE A 481 1.69 13.49 24.93
C ILE A 481 0.88 12.58 25.86
N GLU A 482 0.18 13.15 26.80
CA GLU A 482 -0.59 12.43 27.82
C GLU A 482 -1.97 11.97 27.30
N GLY A 483 -2.58 10.99 28.00
CA GLY A 483 -3.93 10.51 27.74
C GLY A 483 -4.27 9.32 28.64
N ALA A 484 -5.56 9.14 28.95
CA ALA A 484 -6.05 8.14 29.89
C ALA A 484 -5.98 6.68 29.36
N SER A 485 -5.81 6.50 28.05
CA SER A 485 -5.74 5.17 27.42
C SER A 485 -4.79 5.17 26.21
N ASN A 486 -4.40 3.98 25.77
CA ASN A 486 -3.62 3.84 24.52
C ASN A 486 -4.35 4.47 23.33
N ALA A 487 -5.66 4.30 23.24
CA ALA A 487 -6.46 4.87 22.16
C ALA A 487 -6.43 6.43 22.19
N GLU A 488 -6.55 7.01 23.38
CA GLU A 488 -6.51 8.47 23.53
C GLU A 488 -5.12 9.03 23.18
N ARG A 489 -4.05 8.47 23.73
CA ARG A 489 -2.68 8.88 23.42
C ARG A 489 -2.37 8.75 21.93
N ALA A 490 -2.75 7.60 21.33
CA ALA A 490 -2.56 7.37 19.89
C ALA A 490 -3.29 8.41 19.04
N ASN A 491 -4.56 8.74 19.37
CA ASN A 491 -5.31 9.75 18.65
C ASN A 491 -4.72 11.15 18.84
N ARG A 492 -4.25 11.52 20.04
CA ARG A 492 -3.56 12.80 20.29
C ARG A 492 -2.25 12.89 19.51
N PHE A 493 -1.50 11.79 19.39
CA PHE A 493 -0.30 11.74 18.56
C PHE A 493 -0.62 11.96 17.07
N ILE A 494 -1.69 11.34 16.56
CA ILE A 494 -2.15 11.55 15.18
C ILE A 494 -2.59 13.01 14.97
N LEU A 495 -3.30 13.61 15.93
CA LEU A 495 -3.69 15.01 15.89
C LEU A 495 -2.46 15.94 15.88
N TRP A 496 -1.44 15.64 16.68
CA TRP A 496 -0.17 16.37 16.65
C TRP A 496 0.48 16.35 15.25
N ILE A 497 0.46 15.21 14.54
CA ILE A 497 0.97 15.13 13.16
C ILE A 497 0.19 16.07 12.24
N GLU A 498 -1.13 16.12 12.38
CA GLU A 498 -1.97 17.00 11.57
C GLU A 498 -1.77 18.48 11.91
N ASP A 499 -1.56 18.80 13.18
CA ASP A 499 -1.25 20.15 13.64
C ASP A 499 0.09 20.62 13.09
N MET A 500 1.11 19.75 13.12
CA MET A 500 2.41 19.99 12.48
C MET A 500 2.26 20.32 10.99
N ASN A 501 1.50 19.51 10.25
CA ASN A 501 1.25 19.76 8.83
C ASN A 501 0.60 21.14 8.62
N ARG A 502 -0.41 21.48 9.43
CA ARG A 502 -1.09 22.80 9.38
C ARG A 502 -0.15 23.96 9.69
N GLU A 503 0.66 23.85 10.75
CA GLU A 503 1.61 24.91 11.12
C GLU A 503 2.67 25.14 10.04
N MET A 504 3.04 24.09 9.28
CA MET A 504 3.97 24.20 8.17
C MET A 504 3.29 24.52 6.82
N GLY A 505 1.98 24.80 6.82
CA GLY A 505 1.24 25.15 5.61
C GLY A 505 1.13 24.02 4.58
N LEU A 506 1.27 22.76 5.01
CA LEU A 506 1.10 21.61 4.14
C LEU A 506 -0.40 21.28 3.93
N PRO A 507 -0.81 20.83 2.75
CA PRO A 507 -2.20 20.50 2.49
C PRO A 507 -2.65 19.29 3.32
N THR A 508 -3.97 19.20 3.56
CA THR A 508 -4.60 18.11 4.30
C THR A 508 -5.20 17.05 3.38
N CYS A 509 -5.25 17.32 2.08
CA CYS A 509 -5.77 16.41 1.03
C CYS A 509 -4.94 16.53 -0.25
N LEU A 510 -5.18 15.63 -1.18
CA LEU A 510 -4.52 15.53 -2.49
C LEU A 510 -5.61 15.50 -3.58
N ASP A 511 -6.21 16.64 -3.85
CA ASP A 511 -7.33 16.84 -4.78
C ASP A 511 -6.99 16.54 -6.25
N MET A 512 -5.69 16.49 -6.59
CA MET A 512 -5.23 16.14 -7.93
C MET A 512 -5.48 14.67 -8.31
N ILE A 513 -5.80 13.78 -7.35
CA ILE A 513 -5.99 12.36 -7.62
C ILE A 513 -7.25 12.13 -8.47
N LYS A 514 -7.07 11.58 -9.66
CA LYS A 514 -8.16 11.31 -10.61
C LYS A 514 -8.76 9.92 -10.39
N GLU A 515 -10.08 9.81 -10.52
CA GLU A 515 -10.82 8.56 -10.35
C GLU A 515 -10.28 7.42 -11.23
N GLN A 516 -9.96 7.73 -12.47
CA GLN A 516 -9.45 6.77 -13.45
C GLN A 516 -8.10 6.15 -13.09
N ASP A 517 -7.30 6.82 -12.25
CA ASP A 517 -5.95 6.37 -11.88
C ASP A 517 -5.97 5.46 -10.64
N ILE A 518 -7.05 5.49 -9.85
CA ILE A 518 -7.17 4.78 -8.57
C ILE A 518 -6.99 3.27 -8.71
N PRO A 519 -7.57 2.56 -9.68
CA PRO A 519 -7.36 1.11 -9.81
C PRO A 519 -5.89 0.74 -10.00
N GLN A 520 -5.16 1.56 -10.77
CA GLN A 520 -3.72 1.32 -11.01
C GLN A 520 -2.89 1.66 -9.78
N MET A 521 -3.24 2.72 -9.04
CA MET A 521 -2.59 3.10 -7.77
C MET A 521 -2.73 1.97 -6.74
N ILE A 522 -3.94 1.43 -6.56
CA ILE A 522 -4.20 0.30 -5.65
C ILE A 522 -3.35 -0.91 -6.03
N LYS A 523 -3.34 -1.28 -7.31
CA LYS A 523 -2.55 -2.40 -7.80
C LYS A 523 -1.06 -2.25 -7.49
N TRP A 524 -0.50 -1.05 -7.68
CA TRP A 524 0.91 -0.77 -7.39
C TRP A 524 1.18 -0.78 -5.89
N ALA A 525 0.36 -0.10 -5.09
CA ALA A 525 0.53 -0.06 -3.64
C ALA A 525 0.41 -1.45 -2.99
N MET A 526 -0.53 -2.28 -3.44
CA MET A 526 -0.64 -3.67 -3.00
C MET A 526 0.58 -4.51 -3.38
N LYS A 527 1.07 -4.36 -4.60
CA LYS A 527 2.25 -5.10 -5.09
C LYS A 527 3.51 -4.72 -4.31
N GLU A 528 3.64 -3.46 -3.93
CA GLU A 528 4.77 -2.97 -3.15
C GLU A 528 4.67 -3.42 -1.68
N GLY A 529 3.52 -3.19 -1.06
CA GLY A 529 3.33 -3.42 0.38
C GLY A 529 3.19 -4.89 0.74
N ASN A 530 2.44 -5.65 -0.04
CA ASN A 530 2.10 -7.04 0.30
C ASN A 530 2.84 -8.06 -0.58
N PRO A 531 3.40 -9.13 0.01
CA PRO A 531 3.40 -9.50 1.43
C PRO A 531 4.57 -8.91 2.23
N LEU A 532 5.40 -8.04 1.62
CA LEU A 532 6.73 -7.65 2.13
C LEU A 532 6.66 -6.81 3.41
N TYR A 533 5.78 -5.78 3.43
CA TYR A 533 5.71 -4.85 4.55
C TYR A 533 4.93 -5.45 5.73
N PRO A 534 5.54 -5.52 6.92
CA PRO A 534 4.93 -6.16 8.07
C PRO A 534 4.00 -5.20 8.83
N THR A 535 3.09 -4.57 8.10
CA THR A 535 2.15 -3.58 8.62
C THR A 535 1.25 -4.16 9.72
N PRO A 536 0.73 -3.34 10.66
CA PRO A 536 -0.17 -3.80 11.73
C PRO A 536 -1.38 -4.56 11.23
N VAL A 537 -1.96 -4.10 10.12
CA VAL A 537 -3.11 -4.73 9.44
C VAL A 537 -2.76 -4.95 7.97
N THR A 538 -2.98 -6.16 7.46
CA THR A 538 -2.86 -6.43 6.02
C THR A 538 -4.11 -5.91 5.32
N TRP A 539 -3.93 -4.92 4.44
CA TRP A 539 -5.00 -4.27 3.70
C TRP A 539 -5.37 -4.99 2.41
N THR A 540 -6.61 -4.82 2.03
CA THR A 540 -7.27 -5.29 0.81
C THR A 540 -7.40 -4.14 -0.20
N GLU A 541 -7.85 -4.44 -1.42
CA GLU A 541 -8.19 -3.40 -2.41
C GLU A 541 -9.17 -2.37 -1.85
N ALA A 542 -10.19 -2.84 -1.11
CA ALA A 542 -11.19 -1.98 -0.50
C ALA A 542 -10.60 -1.04 0.56
N ASP A 543 -9.62 -1.52 1.35
CA ASP A 543 -8.95 -0.70 2.35
C ASP A 543 -8.08 0.39 1.70
N PHE A 544 -7.36 0.06 0.63
CA PHE A 544 -6.60 1.04 -0.16
C PHE A 544 -7.53 2.04 -0.85
N ARG A 545 -8.65 1.57 -1.40
CA ARG A 545 -9.66 2.44 -2.00
C ARG A 545 -10.19 3.44 -0.99
N LYS A 546 -10.58 2.98 0.19
CA LYS A 546 -11.08 3.82 1.29
C LYS A 546 -10.07 4.91 1.68
N LEU A 547 -8.78 4.55 1.79
CA LEU A 547 -7.73 5.54 2.06
C LEU A 547 -7.69 6.59 0.95
N ILE A 548 -7.57 6.15 -0.31
CA ILE A 548 -7.41 7.07 -1.45
C ILE A 548 -8.62 8.01 -1.58
N ASP A 549 -9.84 7.51 -1.36
CA ASP A 549 -11.05 8.35 -1.35
C ASP A 549 -11.00 9.40 -0.23
N THR A 550 -10.48 9.03 0.96
CA THR A 550 -10.32 9.98 2.07
C THR A 550 -9.26 11.06 1.75
N LEU A 551 -8.20 10.71 1.03
CA LEU A 551 -7.15 11.65 0.64
C LEU A 551 -7.60 12.68 -0.40
N ARG A 552 -8.64 12.39 -1.18
CA ARG A 552 -9.16 13.27 -2.24
C ARG A 552 -10.07 14.38 -1.73
N THR A 553 -10.66 14.21 -0.56
CA THR A 553 -11.68 15.11 -0.04
C THR A 553 -11.19 15.81 1.22
N SER A 554 -11.12 17.14 1.20
CA SER A 554 -11.05 17.91 2.43
C SER A 554 -12.37 17.72 3.21
N LYS A 555 -12.30 17.16 4.41
CA LYS A 555 -13.43 17.15 5.34
C LYS A 555 -13.57 18.51 6.00
#